data_0089c05ad1228ab22d742ccefc8ba1a2
#
_entry.id   0089c05ad1228ab22d742ccefc8ba1a2
#
_cell.length_a   1.000
_cell.length_b   1.000
_cell.length_c   1.000
_cell.angle_alpha   90.00
_cell.angle_beta   90.00
_cell.angle_gamma   90.00
#
_symmetry.space_group_name_H-M   'P 1'
#
loop_
_entity.id
_entity.type
_entity.pdbx_description
1 polymer ?
#
loop_
_entity_poly.entity_id
_entity_poly.type
_entity_poly.pdbx_seq_one_letter_code
_entity_poly.pdbx_strand_id
1 'polypeptide(L)'
;VEVAGERVGEIGRGLAVLIGVTHEDREDDAVWIARKIAELRIIADGEGRMNRSLVDTGEAALIVSQFTLFADTRSGRRPGFTGAALPSVAEPLVTSVIVSLRSLGIPVATGKFGADMTINLVADGPVTILLDSAERPGKDGFRAAPLGAGKDARGTATA
;
A
#
# COMPACT_ATOMS: atom_id res chain seq x y z
N VAL A 1 11.40 -10.88 -2.46
CA VAL A 1 10.64 -11.49 -1.35
C VAL A 1 10.97 -12.95 -1.28
N GLU A 2 11.22 -13.42 -0.07
CA GLU A 2 11.60 -14.81 0.23
C GLU A 2 10.63 -15.39 1.26
N VAL A 3 10.37 -16.70 1.14
CA VAL A 3 9.63 -17.52 2.10
C VAL A 3 10.47 -18.74 2.43
N ALA A 4 10.78 -18.96 3.70
CA ALA A 4 11.64 -20.07 4.16
C ALA A 4 12.99 -20.16 3.39
N GLY A 5 13.57 -19.03 3.02
CA GLY A 5 14.82 -18.93 2.28
C GLY A 5 14.70 -19.12 0.76
N GLU A 6 13.52 -19.38 0.24
CA GLU A 6 13.27 -19.48 -1.20
C GLU A 6 12.69 -18.15 -1.73
N ARG A 7 13.24 -17.66 -2.84
CA ARG A 7 12.74 -16.47 -3.51
C ARG A 7 11.44 -16.78 -4.24
N VAL A 8 10.36 -16.07 -3.84
CA VAL A 8 9.02 -16.25 -4.40
C VAL A 8 8.59 -15.10 -5.32
N GLY A 9 9.21 -13.92 -5.18
CA GLY A 9 8.95 -12.77 -6.04
C GLY A 9 10.11 -11.80 -6.06
N GLU A 10 10.35 -11.19 -7.21
CA GLU A 10 11.42 -10.22 -7.44
C GLU A 10 11.04 -9.24 -8.53
N ILE A 11 11.44 -8.00 -8.36
CA ILE A 11 11.43 -6.98 -9.41
C ILE A 11 12.78 -6.27 -9.43
N GLY A 12 13.10 -5.62 -10.55
CA GLY A 12 14.17 -4.64 -10.63
C GLY A 12 13.68 -3.29 -10.07
N ARG A 13 13.73 -2.23 -10.91
CA ARG A 13 13.16 -0.92 -10.55
C ARG A 13 11.64 -0.98 -10.54
N GLY A 14 11.05 -0.17 -9.67
CA GLY A 14 9.61 -0.07 -9.56
C GLY A 14 9.14 0.23 -8.13
N LEU A 15 7.96 -0.24 -7.79
CA LEU A 15 7.33 0.01 -6.48
C LEU A 15 7.21 -1.28 -5.67
N ALA A 16 7.69 -1.25 -4.43
CA ALA A 16 7.31 -2.24 -3.43
C ALA A 16 6.01 -1.77 -2.74
N VAL A 17 4.96 -2.58 -2.85
CA VAL A 17 3.62 -2.22 -2.38
C VAL A 17 3.17 -3.20 -1.32
N LEU A 18 2.94 -2.70 -0.11
CA LEU A 18 2.35 -3.45 1.00
C LEU A 18 0.85 -3.19 1.02
N ILE A 19 0.03 -4.24 0.95
CA ILE A 19 -1.43 -4.13 0.88
C ILE A 19 -2.08 -4.73 2.11
N GLY A 20 -2.79 -3.90 2.88
CA GLY A 20 -3.74 -4.31 3.88
C GLY A 20 -5.17 -4.26 3.34
N VAL A 21 -6.03 -5.11 3.88
CA VAL A 21 -7.46 -5.16 3.55
C VAL A 21 -8.25 -5.10 4.85
N THR A 22 -9.30 -4.27 4.89
CA THR A 22 -10.24 -4.19 6.01
C THR A 22 -11.56 -4.90 5.68
N HIS A 23 -12.41 -5.11 6.70
CA HIS A 23 -13.69 -5.83 6.56
C HIS A 23 -14.68 -5.19 5.58
N GLU A 24 -14.57 -3.88 5.38
CA GLU A 24 -15.49 -3.10 4.54
C GLU A 24 -15.00 -2.94 3.10
N ASP A 25 -13.78 -3.37 2.80
CA ASP A 25 -13.24 -3.26 1.44
C ASP A 25 -13.96 -4.20 0.48
N ARG A 26 -14.10 -3.72 -0.76
CA ARG A 26 -14.80 -4.38 -1.85
C ARG A 26 -13.95 -4.35 -3.11
N GLU A 27 -14.42 -5.04 -4.13
CA GLU A 27 -13.79 -5.11 -5.45
C GLU A 27 -13.49 -3.73 -6.04
N ASP A 28 -14.42 -2.77 -5.93
CA ASP A 28 -14.23 -1.40 -6.41
C ASP A 28 -13.07 -0.68 -5.73
N ASP A 29 -12.79 -1.01 -4.45
CA ASP A 29 -11.68 -0.45 -3.71
C ASP A 29 -10.35 -1.01 -4.23
N ALA A 30 -10.31 -2.31 -4.49
CA ALA A 30 -9.15 -2.98 -5.07
C ALA A 30 -8.80 -2.41 -6.46
N VAL A 31 -9.81 -2.22 -7.31
CA VAL A 31 -9.65 -1.63 -8.65
C VAL A 31 -9.15 -0.18 -8.56
N TRP A 32 -9.73 0.61 -7.63
CA TRP A 32 -9.32 2.00 -7.44
C TRP A 32 -7.87 2.11 -6.93
N ILE A 33 -7.49 1.30 -5.94
CA ILE A 33 -6.12 1.23 -5.41
C ILE A 33 -5.13 0.84 -6.51
N ALA A 34 -5.46 -0.18 -7.32
CA ALA A 34 -4.61 -0.61 -8.43
C ALA A 34 -4.37 0.53 -9.42
N ARG A 35 -5.42 1.27 -9.80
CA ARG A 35 -5.28 2.43 -10.68
C ARG A 35 -4.41 3.52 -10.05
N LYS A 36 -4.61 3.82 -8.76
CA LYS A 36 -3.77 4.80 -8.05
C LYS A 36 -2.29 4.37 -8.04
N ILE A 37 -1.99 3.11 -7.74
CA ILE A 37 -0.61 2.59 -7.78
C ILE A 37 -0.01 2.76 -9.18
N ALA A 38 -0.76 2.45 -10.24
CA ALA A 38 -0.29 2.50 -11.62
C ALA A 38 -0.03 3.93 -12.12
N GLU A 39 -0.90 4.89 -11.74
CA GLU A 39 -0.94 6.25 -12.30
C GLU A 39 -0.24 7.30 -11.42
N LEU A 40 0.11 6.99 -10.17
CA LEU A 40 0.71 7.95 -9.26
C LEU A 40 2.09 8.38 -9.74
N ARG A 41 2.30 9.69 -9.90
CA ARG A 41 3.52 10.29 -10.49
C ARG A 41 4.58 10.50 -9.41
N ILE A 42 5.17 9.42 -8.93
CA ILE A 42 6.16 9.39 -7.83
C ILE A 42 7.54 8.87 -8.27
N ILE A 43 7.68 8.55 -9.55
CA ILE A 43 8.97 8.14 -10.13
C ILE A 43 9.64 9.38 -10.72
N ALA A 44 10.94 9.52 -10.48
CA ALA A 44 11.71 10.68 -10.94
C ALA A 44 11.76 10.75 -12.47
N ASP A 45 11.62 11.96 -13.01
CA ASP A 45 11.92 12.29 -14.41
C ASP A 45 13.42 12.57 -14.62
N GLY A 46 13.79 12.95 -15.85
CA GLY A 46 15.18 13.28 -16.19
C GLY A 46 15.76 14.51 -15.46
N GLU A 47 14.91 15.29 -14.77
CA GLU A 47 15.32 16.45 -13.96
C GLU A 47 15.25 16.15 -12.45
N GLY A 48 15.00 14.89 -12.08
CA GLY A 48 14.92 14.44 -10.68
C GLY A 48 13.60 14.78 -9.96
N ARG A 49 12.58 15.24 -10.69
CA ARG A 49 11.26 15.54 -10.10
C ARG A 49 10.36 14.35 -10.14
N MET A 50 9.55 14.12 -9.10
CA MET A 50 8.48 13.11 -9.08
C MET A 50 7.40 13.49 -10.10
N ASN A 51 7.48 12.91 -11.30
CA ASN A 51 6.68 13.34 -12.46
C ASN A 51 6.22 12.20 -13.35
N ARG A 52 6.71 10.99 -13.15
CA ARG A 52 6.37 9.79 -13.92
C ARG A 52 5.70 8.74 -13.06
N SER A 53 4.82 7.98 -13.67
CA SER A 53 4.09 6.85 -13.06
C SER A 53 4.66 5.50 -13.53
N LEU A 54 4.16 4.38 -12.96
CA LEU A 54 4.47 3.05 -13.48
C LEU A 54 4.01 2.88 -14.93
N VAL A 55 2.86 3.44 -15.30
CA VAL A 55 2.35 3.42 -16.68
C VAL A 55 3.32 4.14 -17.62
N ASP A 56 3.90 5.28 -17.20
CA ASP A 56 4.82 6.07 -18.02
C ASP A 56 6.18 5.40 -18.17
N THR A 57 6.63 4.64 -17.17
CA THR A 57 7.98 4.06 -17.13
C THR A 57 8.03 2.60 -17.58
N GLY A 58 6.91 1.87 -17.47
CA GLY A 58 6.89 0.43 -17.65
C GLY A 58 7.62 -0.34 -16.55
N GLU A 59 7.96 0.31 -15.43
CA GLU A 59 8.58 -0.33 -14.28
C GLU A 59 7.58 -1.24 -13.56
N ALA A 60 8.09 -2.15 -12.72
CA ALA A 60 7.30 -3.22 -12.12
C ALA A 60 6.71 -2.85 -10.75
N ALA A 61 5.71 -3.58 -10.31
CA ALA A 61 5.19 -3.58 -8.95
C ALA A 61 5.45 -4.92 -8.25
N LEU A 62 5.95 -4.88 -7.02
CA LEU A 62 6.07 -6.03 -6.13
C LEU A 62 4.95 -5.93 -5.08
N ILE A 63 3.96 -6.81 -5.14
CA ILE A 63 2.79 -6.79 -4.27
C ILE A 63 2.96 -7.79 -3.13
N VAL A 64 2.84 -7.30 -1.90
CA VAL A 64 2.93 -8.10 -0.68
C VAL A 64 1.72 -7.81 0.21
N SER A 65 0.99 -8.85 0.60
CA SER A 65 -0.10 -8.71 1.57
C SER A 65 0.46 -8.39 2.97
N GLN A 66 -0.15 -7.42 3.66
CA GLN A 66 0.35 -6.89 4.94
C GLN A 66 -0.82 -6.51 5.85
N PHE A 67 -1.37 -7.46 6.59
CA PHE A 67 -2.49 -7.21 7.51
C PHE A 67 -2.13 -6.29 8.67
N THR A 68 -0.85 -6.21 9.03
CA THR A 68 -0.36 -5.36 10.12
C THR A 68 -0.47 -3.86 9.83
N LEU A 69 -0.81 -3.45 8.60
CA LEU A 69 -1.20 -2.07 8.29
C LEU A 69 -2.45 -1.63 9.07
N PHE A 70 -3.30 -2.59 9.49
CA PHE A 70 -4.46 -2.35 10.35
C PHE A 70 -4.18 -2.62 11.82
N ALA A 71 -2.93 -2.43 12.28
CA ALA A 71 -2.56 -2.57 13.67
C ALA A 71 -3.20 -1.48 14.54
N ASP A 72 -3.95 -1.87 15.56
CA ASP A 72 -4.42 -0.97 16.62
C ASP A 72 -3.42 -0.96 17.77
N THR A 73 -2.76 0.18 17.99
CA THR A 73 -1.76 0.38 19.03
C THR A 73 -2.22 1.34 20.12
N ARG A 74 -3.50 1.71 20.14
CA ARG A 74 -4.06 2.71 21.09
C ARG A 74 -4.14 2.18 22.51
N SER A 75 -4.19 0.87 22.71
CA SER A 75 -4.35 0.26 24.03
C SER A 75 -3.26 -0.78 24.30
N GLY A 76 -2.55 -0.61 25.41
CA GLY A 76 -1.54 -1.55 25.86
C GLY A 76 -0.24 -1.52 25.03
N ARG A 77 0.55 -2.60 25.15
CA ARG A 77 1.87 -2.74 24.52
C ARG A 77 1.88 -3.77 23.36
N ARG A 78 0.77 -4.46 23.15
CA ARG A 78 0.61 -5.41 22.06
C ARG A 78 -0.35 -4.84 21.03
N PRO A 79 0.01 -4.79 19.74
CA PRO A 79 -0.92 -4.35 18.71
C PRO A 79 -2.07 -5.34 18.56
N GLY A 80 -3.28 -4.82 18.36
CA GLY A 80 -4.44 -5.60 17.93
C GLY A 80 -4.57 -5.54 16.41
N PHE A 81 -5.16 -6.57 15.80
CA PHE A 81 -5.34 -6.63 14.34
C PHE A 81 -6.80 -6.88 13.94
N THR A 82 -7.72 -6.53 14.83
CA THR A 82 -9.18 -6.73 14.61
C THR A 82 -9.72 -5.89 13.44
N GLY A 83 -9.01 -4.85 13.01
CA GLY A 83 -9.37 -4.05 11.83
C GLY A 83 -9.03 -4.73 10.50
N ALA A 84 -8.16 -5.74 10.50
CA ALA A 84 -7.81 -6.46 9.30
C ALA A 84 -8.91 -7.47 8.92
N ALA A 85 -9.21 -7.57 7.62
CA ALA A 85 -10.14 -8.56 7.11
C ALA A 85 -9.61 -9.99 7.28
N LEU A 86 -10.53 -10.94 7.38
CA LEU A 86 -10.19 -12.38 7.38
C LEU A 86 -9.51 -12.76 6.04
N PRO A 87 -8.63 -13.78 6.05
CA PRO A 87 -7.95 -14.25 4.83
C PRO A 87 -8.90 -14.55 3.67
N SER A 88 -10.07 -15.12 3.94
CA SER A 88 -11.09 -15.43 2.93
C SER A 88 -11.66 -14.21 2.20
N VAL A 89 -11.55 -13.01 2.78
CA VAL A 89 -11.92 -11.73 2.17
C VAL A 89 -10.69 -11.03 1.59
N ALA A 90 -9.58 -11.04 2.33
CA ALA A 90 -8.38 -10.30 1.96
C ALA A 90 -7.67 -10.87 0.73
N GLU A 91 -7.52 -12.19 0.64
CA GLU A 91 -6.79 -12.83 -0.47
C GLU A 91 -7.41 -12.57 -1.84
N PRO A 92 -8.75 -12.72 -2.04
CA PRO A 92 -9.40 -12.34 -3.31
C PRO A 92 -9.19 -10.88 -3.67
N LEU A 93 -9.27 -9.95 -2.71
CA LEU A 93 -9.11 -8.52 -2.98
C LEU A 93 -7.66 -8.15 -3.33
N VAL A 94 -6.67 -8.75 -2.66
CA VAL A 94 -5.26 -8.60 -3.06
C VAL A 94 -5.04 -9.15 -4.46
N THR A 95 -5.65 -10.30 -4.80
CA THR A 95 -5.60 -10.88 -6.14
C THR A 95 -6.22 -9.93 -7.17
N SER A 96 -7.33 -9.28 -6.84
CA SER A 96 -7.97 -8.29 -7.71
C SER A 96 -7.07 -7.10 -8.01
N VAL A 97 -6.34 -6.57 -7.01
CA VAL A 97 -5.33 -5.53 -7.24
C VAL A 97 -4.27 -6.01 -8.23
N ILE A 98 -3.75 -7.23 -8.07
CA ILE A 98 -2.73 -7.81 -8.96
C ILE A 98 -3.26 -7.93 -10.40
N VAL A 99 -4.47 -8.46 -10.56
CA VAL A 99 -5.11 -8.61 -11.88
C VAL A 99 -5.33 -7.25 -12.53
N SER A 100 -5.82 -6.27 -11.77
CA SER A 100 -6.05 -4.91 -12.25
C SER A 100 -4.75 -4.23 -12.70
N LEU A 101 -3.66 -4.35 -11.95
CA LEU A 101 -2.35 -3.80 -12.34
C LEU A 101 -1.85 -4.44 -13.63
N ARG A 102 -1.96 -5.77 -13.76
CA ARG A 102 -1.57 -6.48 -14.98
C ARG A 102 -2.41 -6.05 -16.19
N SER A 103 -3.72 -5.80 -16.00
CA SER A 103 -4.60 -5.32 -17.06
C SER A 103 -4.24 -3.90 -17.53
N LEU A 104 -3.58 -3.10 -16.68
CA LEU A 104 -3.02 -1.78 -17.00
C LEU A 104 -1.62 -1.87 -17.64
N GLY A 105 -1.12 -3.08 -17.91
CA GLY A 105 0.17 -3.30 -18.54
C GLY A 105 1.37 -3.27 -17.58
N ILE A 106 1.14 -3.24 -16.26
CA ILE A 106 2.22 -3.22 -15.27
C ILE A 106 2.74 -4.65 -15.04
N PRO A 107 4.05 -4.90 -15.15
CA PRO A 107 4.64 -6.17 -14.72
C PRO A 107 4.50 -6.32 -13.20
N VAL A 108 3.94 -7.44 -12.74
CA VAL A 108 3.69 -7.67 -11.30
C VAL A 108 4.32 -8.96 -10.83
N ALA A 109 5.22 -8.85 -9.84
CA ALA A 109 5.65 -9.94 -8.98
C ALA A 109 4.92 -9.88 -7.64
N THR A 110 4.83 -11.00 -6.93
CA THR A 110 4.06 -11.09 -5.68
C THR A 110 4.84 -11.84 -4.60
N GLY A 111 4.55 -11.52 -3.34
CA GLY A 111 4.79 -12.41 -2.23
C GLY A 111 3.84 -13.62 -2.24
N LYS A 112 3.88 -14.39 -1.16
CA LYS A 112 2.96 -15.52 -0.91
C LYS A 112 1.99 -15.14 0.20
N PHE A 113 0.70 -15.08 -0.12
CA PHE A 113 -0.33 -14.71 0.85
C PHE A 113 -0.29 -15.62 2.08
N GLY A 114 -0.39 -15.01 3.27
CA GLY A 114 -0.41 -15.71 4.55
C GLY A 114 0.92 -16.35 4.99
N ALA A 115 1.98 -16.24 4.20
CA ALA A 115 3.30 -16.75 4.59
C ALA A 115 4.07 -15.73 5.43
N ASP A 116 5.03 -16.23 6.20
CA ASP A 116 6.08 -15.40 6.80
C ASP A 116 7.12 -15.06 5.72
N MET A 117 7.32 -13.75 5.47
CA MET A 117 8.10 -13.27 4.34
C MET A 117 9.24 -12.37 4.76
N THR A 118 10.40 -12.57 4.17
CA THR A 118 11.52 -11.62 4.22
C THR A 118 11.53 -10.77 2.95
N ILE A 119 11.55 -9.44 3.10
CA ILE A 119 11.63 -8.48 1.99
C ILE A 119 13.02 -7.86 1.98
N ASN A 120 13.77 -8.06 0.89
CA ASN A 120 15.02 -7.36 0.64
C ASN A 120 14.73 -6.16 -0.27
N LEU A 121 14.91 -4.95 0.22
CA LEU A 121 14.56 -3.71 -0.46
C LEU A 121 15.70 -2.70 -0.39
N VAL A 122 16.05 -2.14 -1.54
CA VAL A 122 16.85 -0.91 -1.62
C VAL A 122 15.90 0.23 -1.99
N ALA A 123 15.58 1.08 -1.01
CA ALA A 123 14.69 2.22 -1.21
C ALA A 123 15.51 3.44 -1.63
N ASP A 124 15.31 3.89 -2.87
CA ASP A 124 15.93 5.08 -3.41
C ASP A 124 15.05 6.31 -3.13
N GLY A 125 15.66 7.31 -2.48
CA GLY A 125 14.97 8.51 -2.03
C GLY A 125 14.93 8.70 -0.51
N PRO A 126 14.44 7.79 0.38
CA PRO A 126 13.30 6.92 0.17
C PRO A 126 11.99 7.71 0.04
N VAL A 127 11.10 7.25 -0.83
CA VAL A 127 9.75 7.83 -1.01
C VAL A 127 8.72 6.80 -0.56
N THR A 128 7.93 7.15 0.47
CA THR A 128 6.87 6.30 0.99
C THR A 128 5.54 7.04 0.93
N ILE A 129 4.57 6.48 0.24
CA ILE A 129 3.23 7.05 0.08
C ILE A 129 2.20 6.10 0.68
N LEU A 130 1.30 6.63 1.48
CA LEU A 130 0.14 5.90 1.99
C LEU A 130 -1.06 6.20 1.08
N LEU A 131 -1.73 5.13 0.64
CA LEU A 131 -2.99 5.20 -0.10
C LEU A 131 -4.08 4.53 0.73
N ASP A 132 -5.21 5.20 0.90
CA ASP A 132 -6.37 4.67 1.61
C ASP A 132 -7.60 4.72 0.70
N SER A 133 -8.22 3.56 0.47
CA SER A 133 -9.45 3.46 -0.32
C SER A 133 -10.64 4.16 0.34
N ALA A 134 -10.60 4.44 1.64
CA ALA A 134 -11.60 5.25 2.32
C ALA A 134 -11.66 6.69 1.78
N GLU A 135 -10.57 7.18 1.18
CA GLU A 135 -10.51 8.50 0.53
C GLU A 135 -11.03 8.49 -0.91
N ARG A 136 -11.48 7.34 -1.42
CA ARG A 136 -12.03 7.22 -2.78
C ARG A 136 -13.28 8.10 -2.92
N PRO A 137 -13.36 8.93 -3.97
CA PRO A 137 -14.57 9.71 -4.22
C PRO A 137 -15.82 8.83 -4.32
N GLY A 138 -16.87 9.16 -3.56
CA GLY A 138 -18.13 8.39 -3.52
C GLY A 138 -18.14 7.19 -2.57
N LYS A 139 -17.08 6.95 -1.80
CA LYS A 139 -17.11 6.02 -0.67
C LYS A 139 -17.56 6.78 0.57
N ASP A 140 -18.85 6.66 0.92
CA ASP A 140 -19.38 7.20 2.17
C ASP A 140 -18.97 6.31 3.34
N GLY A 141 -18.21 6.85 4.27
CA GLY A 141 -18.04 6.29 5.60
C GLY A 141 -16.66 5.79 5.97
N PHE A 142 -16.35 6.04 7.20
CA PHE A 142 -15.23 5.66 8.04
C PHE A 142 -13.86 6.22 7.64
N ARG A 143 -13.61 7.45 8.06
CA ARG A 143 -12.26 7.98 8.21
C ARG A 143 -11.54 7.21 9.32
N ALA A 144 -10.57 6.38 8.98
CA ALA A 144 -9.47 6.13 9.89
C ALA A 144 -8.86 7.49 10.24
N ALA A 145 -8.71 7.79 11.54
CA ALA A 145 -8.10 9.03 11.95
C ALA A 145 -6.71 9.17 11.31
N PRO A 146 -6.37 10.34 10.74
CA PRO A 146 -5.07 10.54 10.13
C PRO A 146 -3.98 10.25 11.16
N LEU A 147 -3.03 9.41 10.80
CA LEU A 147 -1.82 9.19 11.56
C LEU A 147 -1.12 10.56 11.71
N GLY A 148 -1.23 11.16 12.91
CA GLY A 148 -0.43 12.31 13.31
C GLY A 148 -0.95 13.68 12.88
N ALA A 149 -2.15 14.08 13.30
CA ALA A 149 -2.41 15.49 13.55
C ALA A 149 -1.70 15.88 14.86
N GLY A 150 -0.39 16.08 14.79
CA GLY A 150 0.36 16.76 15.83
C GLY A 150 -0.25 18.14 16.02
N LYS A 151 -0.77 18.42 17.22
CA LYS A 151 -1.16 19.78 17.63
C LYS A 151 0.06 20.67 17.45
N ASP A 152 -0.02 21.63 16.54
CA ASP A 152 0.94 22.72 16.47
C ASP A 152 0.90 23.47 17.81
N ALA A 153 1.98 23.27 18.58
CA ALA A 153 2.23 24.05 19.77
C ALA A 153 2.69 25.45 19.34
N ARG A 154 1.76 26.31 18.99
CA ARG A 154 1.95 27.76 18.98
C ARG A 154 0.80 28.43 19.68
N GLY A 155 0.85 28.38 21.02
CA GLY A 155 0.14 29.30 21.86
C GLY A 155 0.80 30.67 21.78
N THR A 156 0.24 31.59 21.03
CA THR A 156 0.48 33.02 21.23
C THR A 156 -0.58 33.55 22.20
N ALA A 157 -0.19 33.69 23.45
CA ALA A 157 -0.87 34.59 24.37
C ALA A 157 -0.63 36.02 23.86
N THR A 158 -1.68 36.76 23.64
CA THR A 158 -1.61 38.22 23.53
C THR A 158 -2.57 38.81 24.56
N ALA A 159 -2.04 39.71 25.34
CA ALA A 159 -2.64 40.46 26.43
C ALA A 159 -3.90 41.25 25.99
#